data_bfb90986fe0379d2dd2df928f9b6c925
#
_entry.id   bfb90986fe0379d2dd2df928f9b6c925
#
_cell.length_a   1.000
_cell.length_b   1.000
_cell.length_c   1.000
_cell.angle_alpha   90.00
_cell.angle_beta   90.00
_cell.angle_gamma   90.00
#
_symmetry.space_group_name_H-M   'P 1'
#
loop_
_entity.id
_entity.type
_entity.pdbx_description
1 polymer ?
#
loop_
_entity_poly.entity_id
_entity_poly.type
_entity_poly.pdbx_seq_one_letter_code
_entity_poly.pdbx_strand_id
1 'polypeptide(L)'
;MRLALGWWRKYVRKDDPVTRISQQELESYLWGAATVLRGLIDAGDYKQYIFPLMFLKRLCDVYDEEYEQALASAGGDRDFASFSENHRFQIPKGSHWKDVRGQTANIGLALQRSFRAIEKENPDRLDGIFGDAQWTNKERLSDRTLRELVEHFSSQTLSLARVPEDELGNAYEFLIRKFADDSGHTAAEFYTNRTVVHLMTLMLDPKPGESIYDPTCGTGGMLLSCVAELRRQKKEWRNLKLYGQEVNLITSAIARMNLVLHGIEDFAVVRGDTLAAPAFIDGDRLRQFDVALANPPYSVKQWNRAAWESDPYGRNIYGVPPQGRADYAFFQHIIAGLNPKSGRCAILFPHGVLFRDEEAHMRNKLIEHDILECIIGLGPNLFYNSPMEACIVVCRMSKPKARRGKVLIINAVDEVTRERAQSLLEDSHIEKIVGAYHSFADADGFAHVATLDEIRANDGSLNIALYVRPKNGAAGPGDGKTLETALAEWQQSSVELRKSMEGLFRTLGETGVRK
;
A
#
# COMPACT_ATOMS: atom_id res chain seq x y z
N MET A 1 0.90 14.42 -31.64
CA MET A 1 0.42 13.25 -30.90
C MET A 1 -1.10 12.94 -31.04
N ARG A 2 -1.98 13.86 -31.43
CA ARG A 2 -3.41 13.56 -31.71
C ARG A 2 -3.70 12.91 -33.10
N LEU A 3 -2.73 12.83 -34.00
CA LEU A 3 -2.90 12.27 -35.35
C LEU A 3 -2.62 10.74 -35.44
N ALA A 4 -1.94 10.14 -34.48
CA ALA A 4 -1.61 8.71 -34.49
C ALA A 4 -2.78 7.81 -34.08
N LEU A 5 -3.70 8.26 -33.22
CA LEU A 5 -4.83 7.47 -32.73
C LEU A 5 -5.97 7.31 -33.77
N GLY A 6 -6.04 8.17 -34.80
CA GLY A 6 -7.04 8.08 -35.86
C GLY A 6 -6.72 7.06 -36.96
N TRP A 7 -5.45 6.76 -37.16
CA TRP A 7 -4.97 5.83 -38.19
C TRP A 7 -5.08 4.37 -37.76
N TRP A 8 -4.92 4.09 -36.47
CA TRP A 8 -4.93 2.74 -35.92
C TRP A 8 -6.23 1.94 -36.20
N ARG A 9 -7.39 2.60 -36.23
CA ARG A 9 -8.70 1.95 -36.53
C ARG A 9 -8.83 1.45 -37.98
N LYS A 10 -7.94 1.81 -38.88
CA LYS A 10 -8.07 1.53 -40.32
C LYS A 10 -7.29 0.32 -40.81
N TYR A 11 -6.30 -0.19 -40.04
CA TYR A 11 -5.37 -1.23 -40.49
C TYR A 11 -5.35 -2.51 -39.64
N VAL A 12 -6.15 -2.62 -38.60
CA VAL A 12 -6.38 -3.92 -37.94
C VAL A 12 -7.22 -4.76 -38.91
N ARG A 13 -6.62 -5.85 -39.41
CA ARG A 13 -7.36 -6.86 -40.17
C ARG A 13 -8.57 -7.27 -39.36
N LYS A 14 -9.75 -7.21 -39.95
CA LYS A 14 -11.06 -7.49 -39.35
C LYS A 14 -11.27 -9.00 -39.04
N ASP A 15 -10.29 -9.86 -39.19
CA ASP A 15 -10.51 -11.29 -39.36
C ASP A 15 -10.03 -12.18 -38.21
N ASP A 16 -9.63 -11.62 -37.05
CA ASP A 16 -9.60 -12.39 -35.79
C ASP A 16 -9.83 -11.43 -34.62
N PRO A 17 -10.98 -11.47 -33.94
CA PRO A 17 -11.14 -10.69 -32.72
C PRO A 17 -10.17 -11.29 -31.70
N VAL A 18 -9.12 -10.52 -31.33
CA VAL A 18 -8.25 -10.88 -30.22
C VAL A 18 -9.15 -11.06 -29.00
N THR A 19 -9.44 -12.32 -28.68
CA THR A 19 -10.32 -12.64 -27.56
C THR A 19 -9.60 -12.24 -26.29
N ARG A 20 -10.12 -11.21 -25.62
CA ARG A 20 -9.61 -10.77 -24.32
C ARG A 20 -9.84 -11.87 -23.29
N ILE A 21 -8.88 -12.03 -22.39
CA ILE A 21 -9.03 -12.91 -21.23
C ILE A 21 -9.90 -12.16 -20.21
N SER A 22 -10.88 -12.84 -19.62
CA SER A 22 -11.66 -12.26 -18.52
C SER A 22 -10.79 -12.07 -17.28
N GLN A 23 -11.14 -11.10 -16.42
CA GLN A 23 -10.43 -10.84 -15.17
C GLN A 23 -10.29 -12.10 -14.32
N GLN A 24 -11.36 -12.89 -14.17
CA GLN A 24 -11.37 -14.12 -13.39
C GLN A 24 -10.45 -15.21 -13.98
N GLU A 25 -10.44 -15.37 -15.30
CA GLU A 25 -9.52 -16.30 -15.97
C GLU A 25 -8.06 -15.86 -15.81
N LEU A 26 -7.80 -14.56 -15.92
CA LEU A 26 -6.46 -14.01 -15.73
C LEU A 26 -5.96 -14.23 -14.29
N GLU A 27 -6.77 -13.94 -13.29
CA GLU A 27 -6.45 -14.18 -11.87
C GLU A 27 -6.20 -15.68 -11.61
N SER A 28 -7.05 -16.55 -12.15
CA SER A 28 -6.88 -18.00 -12.03
C SER A 28 -5.60 -18.50 -12.72
N TYR A 29 -5.30 -17.97 -13.90
CA TYR A 29 -4.06 -18.27 -14.62
C TYR A 29 -2.83 -17.83 -13.83
N LEU A 30 -2.80 -16.61 -13.36
CA LEU A 30 -1.67 -16.10 -12.59
C LEU A 30 -1.49 -16.85 -11.25
N TRP A 31 -2.59 -17.14 -10.55
CA TRP A 31 -2.56 -17.98 -9.34
C TRP A 31 -2.10 -19.41 -9.59
N GLY A 32 -2.36 -19.96 -10.77
CA GLY A 32 -1.89 -21.28 -11.20
C GLY A 32 -0.38 -21.44 -11.09
N ALA A 33 0.40 -20.37 -11.30
CA ALA A 33 1.86 -20.40 -11.12
C ALA A 33 2.27 -20.73 -9.67
N ALA A 34 1.51 -20.26 -8.67
CA ALA A 34 1.75 -20.59 -7.26
C ALA A 34 1.58 -22.08 -6.98
N THR A 35 0.69 -22.75 -7.72
CA THR A 35 0.45 -24.18 -7.57
C THR A 35 1.67 -25.01 -7.96
N VAL A 36 2.47 -24.54 -8.93
CA VAL A 36 3.72 -25.20 -9.36
C VAL A 36 4.77 -25.15 -8.23
N LEU A 37 4.76 -24.09 -7.41
CA LEU A 37 5.73 -23.90 -6.31
C LEU A 37 5.27 -24.53 -4.99
N ARG A 38 4.00 -24.93 -4.89
CA ARG A 38 3.41 -25.45 -3.65
C ARG A 38 4.14 -26.70 -3.17
N GLY A 39 4.58 -26.68 -1.91
CA GLY A 39 5.31 -27.76 -1.27
C GLY A 39 6.79 -27.85 -1.64
N LEU A 40 7.31 -26.95 -2.50
CA LEU A 40 8.72 -26.87 -2.86
C LEU A 40 9.44 -25.74 -2.12
N ILE A 41 8.77 -24.61 -1.95
CA ILE A 41 9.27 -23.43 -1.23
C ILE A 41 8.16 -22.87 -0.34
N ASP A 42 8.51 -22.01 0.60
CA ASP A 42 7.54 -21.35 1.47
C ASP A 42 6.65 -20.38 0.68
N ALA A 43 5.37 -20.31 1.07
CA ALA A 43 4.40 -19.45 0.38
C ALA A 43 4.80 -17.96 0.36
N GLY A 44 5.45 -17.47 1.42
CA GLY A 44 5.99 -16.13 1.48
C GLY A 44 7.05 -15.80 0.43
N ASP A 45 7.69 -16.85 -0.12
CA ASP A 45 8.73 -16.73 -1.13
C ASP A 45 8.23 -16.82 -2.59
N TYR A 46 6.96 -17.21 -2.81
CA TYR A 46 6.43 -17.31 -4.18
C TYR A 46 6.56 -16.02 -4.97
N LYS A 47 6.32 -14.90 -4.32
CA LYS A 47 6.35 -13.57 -4.92
C LYS A 47 7.68 -13.24 -5.62
N GLN A 48 8.82 -13.65 -5.03
CA GLN A 48 10.14 -13.36 -5.60
C GLN A 48 10.46 -14.14 -6.90
N TYR A 49 9.66 -15.17 -7.22
CA TYR A 49 9.81 -15.96 -8.46
C TYR A 49 8.68 -15.69 -9.46
N ILE A 50 7.45 -15.60 -8.99
CA ILE A 50 6.27 -15.45 -9.86
C ILE A 50 6.22 -14.05 -10.49
N PHE A 51 6.43 -13.01 -9.70
CA PHE A 51 6.34 -11.64 -10.22
C PHE A 51 7.38 -11.30 -11.28
N PRO A 52 8.68 -11.63 -11.11
CA PRO A 52 9.66 -11.39 -12.17
C PRO A 52 9.38 -12.18 -13.46
N LEU A 53 8.91 -13.42 -13.36
CA LEU A 53 8.55 -14.23 -14.54
C LEU A 53 7.35 -13.64 -15.30
N MET A 54 6.30 -13.30 -14.58
CA MET A 54 5.11 -12.65 -15.17
C MET A 54 5.49 -11.30 -15.81
N PHE A 55 6.33 -10.52 -15.15
CA PHE A 55 6.78 -9.23 -15.65
C PHE A 55 7.64 -9.38 -16.91
N LEU A 56 8.62 -10.31 -16.92
CA LEU A 56 9.40 -10.63 -18.12
C LEU A 56 8.49 -11.06 -19.28
N LYS A 57 7.52 -11.94 -19.00
CA LYS A 57 6.56 -12.40 -20.02
C LYS A 57 5.78 -11.21 -20.60
N ARG A 58 5.26 -10.32 -19.74
CA ARG A 58 4.55 -9.11 -20.17
C ARG A 58 5.43 -8.21 -21.03
N LEU A 59 6.66 -7.91 -20.58
CA LEU A 59 7.59 -7.06 -21.35
C LEU A 59 7.84 -7.63 -22.75
N CYS A 60 8.10 -8.94 -22.85
CA CYS A 60 8.37 -9.59 -24.14
C CYS A 60 7.13 -9.61 -25.04
N ASP A 61 5.94 -9.88 -24.50
CA ASP A 61 4.71 -9.93 -25.29
C ASP A 61 4.29 -8.54 -25.79
N VAL A 62 4.54 -7.49 -24.99
CA VAL A 62 4.30 -6.10 -25.42
C VAL A 62 5.33 -5.69 -26.46
N TYR A 63 6.60 -6.04 -26.30
CA TYR A 63 7.64 -5.80 -27.29
C TYR A 63 7.30 -6.44 -28.64
N ASP A 64 6.85 -7.71 -28.65
CA ASP A 64 6.45 -8.39 -29.88
C ASP A 64 5.25 -7.71 -30.54
N GLU A 65 4.25 -7.26 -29.77
CA GLU A 65 3.10 -6.50 -30.28
C GLU A 65 3.52 -5.16 -30.88
N GLU A 66 4.39 -4.39 -30.21
CA GLU A 66 4.94 -3.12 -30.70
C GLU A 66 5.79 -3.31 -31.96
N TYR A 67 6.60 -4.38 -31.99
CA TYR A 67 7.40 -4.74 -33.17
C TYR A 67 6.51 -5.04 -34.40
N GLU A 68 5.47 -5.83 -34.26
CA GLU A 68 4.54 -6.14 -35.35
C GLU A 68 3.78 -4.90 -35.82
N GLN A 69 3.40 -4.00 -34.92
CA GLN A 69 2.77 -2.73 -35.25
C GLN A 69 3.72 -1.82 -36.05
N ALA A 70 4.97 -1.69 -35.60
CA ALA A 70 6.00 -0.91 -36.29
C ALA A 70 6.33 -1.50 -37.66
N LEU A 71 6.46 -2.83 -37.76
CA LEU A 71 6.69 -3.55 -39.01
C LEU A 71 5.57 -3.30 -40.04
N ALA A 72 4.32 -3.38 -39.58
CA ALA A 72 3.17 -3.11 -40.44
C ALA A 72 3.09 -1.66 -40.89
N SER A 73 3.43 -0.70 -40.03
CA SER A 73 3.44 0.74 -40.35
C SER A 73 4.54 1.12 -41.34
N ALA A 74 5.66 0.40 -41.32
CA ALA A 74 6.83 0.62 -42.20
C ALA A 74 6.81 -0.25 -43.47
N GLY A 75 5.70 -0.90 -43.80
CA GLY A 75 5.60 -1.72 -45.00
C GLY A 75 6.49 -2.96 -45.00
N GLY A 76 6.88 -3.48 -43.84
CA GLY A 76 7.68 -4.68 -43.66
C GLY A 76 9.18 -4.40 -43.41
N ASP A 77 9.57 -3.17 -43.14
CA ASP A 77 10.96 -2.80 -42.78
C ASP A 77 11.29 -3.27 -41.38
N ARG A 78 12.14 -4.30 -41.30
CA ARG A 78 12.53 -4.95 -40.01
C ARG A 78 13.51 -4.09 -39.21
N ASP A 79 14.36 -3.31 -39.89
CA ASP A 79 15.33 -2.45 -39.21
C ASP A 79 14.58 -1.30 -38.54
N PHE A 80 13.64 -0.68 -39.25
CA PHE A 80 12.75 0.31 -38.66
C PHE A 80 11.94 -0.27 -37.47
N ALA A 81 11.37 -1.47 -37.61
CA ALA A 81 10.57 -2.08 -36.55
C ALA A 81 11.37 -2.34 -35.27
N SER A 82 12.69 -2.50 -35.35
CA SER A 82 13.56 -2.75 -34.20
C SER A 82 14.13 -1.48 -33.57
N PHE A 83 13.83 -0.29 -34.06
CA PHE A 83 14.32 0.96 -33.46
C PHE A 83 13.73 1.16 -32.06
N SER A 84 14.57 1.68 -31.15
CA SER A 84 14.23 1.88 -29.73
C SER A 84 12.99 2.75 -29.52
N GLU A 85 12.76 3.71 -30.40
CA GLU A 85 11.64 4.65 -30.36
C GLU A 85 10.27 3.98 -30.58
N ASN A 86 10.26 2.77 -31.13
CA ASN A 86 9.05 1.99 -31.37
C ASN A 86 8.63 1.13 -30.17
N HIS A 87 9.49 1.05 -29.14
CA HIS A 87 9.31 0.17 -27.98
C HIS A 87 9.36 0.94 -26.67
N ARG A 88 8.46 0.62 -25.75
CA ARG A 88 8.46 1.16 -24.38
C ARG A 88 9.69 0.72 -23.60
N PHE A 89 10.11 -0.52 -23.82
CA PHE A 89 11.26 -1.14 -23.17
C PHE A 89 12.07 -1.92 -24.21
N GLN A 90 13.38 -1.90 -24.05
CA GLN A 90 14.28 -2.63 -24.92
C GLN A 90 14.50 -4.06 -24.40
N ILE A 91 14.36 -5.04 -25.27
CA ILE A 91 14.65 -6.45 -24.99
C ILE A 91 15.89 -6.88 -25.77
N PRO A 92 17.07 -6.99 -25.12
CA PRO A 92 18.30 -7.37 -25.81
C PRO A 92 18.23 -8.76 -26.45
N LYS A 93 18.94 -8.93 -27.55
CA LYS A 93 19.03 -10.24 -28.24
C LYS A 93 19.50 -11.34 -27.28
N GLY A 94 18.80 -12.46 -27.26
CA GLY A 94 19.06 -13.58 -26.35
C GLY A 94 18.44 -13.44 -24.95
N SER A 95 17.67 -12.36 -24.71
CA SER A 95 17.01 -12.11 -23.43
C SER A 95 15.49 -12.18 -23.52
N HIS A 96 14.95 -12.49 -24.67
CA HIS A 96 13.51 -12.59 -24.89
C HIS A 96 12.93 -13.86 -24.25
N TRP A 97 11.65 -13.85 -23.90
CA TRP A 97 10.94 -15.00 -23.34
C TRP A 97 11.15 -16.31 -24.14
N LYS A 98 11.12 -16.22 -25.48
CA LYS A 98 11.38 -17.36 -26.37
C LYS A 98 12.80 -17.93 -26.21
N ASP A 99 13.79 -17.09 -25.93
CA ASP A 99 15.18 -17.53 -25.75
C ASP A 99 15.32 -18.30 -24.43
N VAL A 100 14.65 -17.85 -23.36
CA VAL A 100 14.58 -18.55 -22.07
C VAL A 100 13.83 -19.89 -22.22
N ARG A 101 12.65 -19.88 -22.86
CA ARG A 101 11.84 -21.08 -23.10
C ARG A 101 12.58 -22.13 -23.92
N GLY A 102 13.43 -21.73 -24.86
CA GLY A 102 14.24 -22.61 -25.69
C GLY A 102 15.38 -23.32 -24.95
N GLN A 103 15.67 -22.96 -23.68
CA GLN A 103 16.73 -23.60 -22.91
C GLN A 103 16.34 -25.00 -22.48
N THR A 104 17.24 -25.96 -22.64
CA THR A 104 17.06 -27.35 -22.20
C THR A 104 17.63 -27.62 -20.81
N ALA A 105 18.57 -26.80 -20.34
CA ALA A 105 19.22 -26.87 -19.03
C ALA A 105 19.64 -25.48 -18.56
N ASN A 106 19.94 -25.35 -17.28
CA ASN A 106 20.36 -24.09 -16.66
C ASN A 106 19.38 -22.92 -16.89
N ILE A 107 18.08 -23.20 -16.82
CA ILE A 107 17.00 -22.23 -17.07
C ILE A 107 17.12 -21.05 -16.10
N GLY A 108 17.44 -21.29 -14.83
CA GLY A 108 17.65 -20.22 -13.84
C GLY A 108 18.78 -19.27 -14.21
N LEU A 109 19.87 -19.77 -14.79
CA LEU A 109 20.96 -18.92 -15.29
C LEU A 109 20.53 -18.09 -16.50
N ALA A 110 19.74 -18.67 -17.40
CA ALA A 110 19.19 -17.94 -18.55
C ALA A 110 18.27 -16.81 -18.11
N LEU A 111 17.36 -17.08 -17.17
CA LEU A 111 16.49 -16.08 -16.56
C LEU A 111 17.30 -14.93 -15.92
N GLN A 112 18.29 -15.26 -15.09
CA GLN A 112 19.12 -14.26 -14.42
C GLN A 112 19.88 -13.38 -15.43
N ARG A 113 20.37 -13.98 -16.53
CA ARG A 113 21.05 -13.22 -17.60
C ARG A 113 20.07 -12.30 -18.34
N SER A 114 18.88 -12.79 -18.67
CA SER A 114 17.84 -12.00 -19.32
C SER A 114 17.41 -10.81 -18.46
N PHE A 115 17.16 -11.01 -17.18
CA PHE A 115 16.81 -9.93 -16.24
C PHE A 115 17.87 -8.85 -16.20
N ARG A 116 19.13 -9.21 -15.98
CA ARG A 116 20.25 -8.25 -15.94
C ARG A 116 20.48 -7.52 -17.25
N ALA A 117 20.32 -8.22 -18.39
CA ALA A 117 20.47 -7.61 -19.68
C ALA A 117 19.36 -6.57 -19.96
N ILE A 118 18.10 -6.91 -19.60
CA ILE A 118 16.96 -5.99 -19.74
C ILE A 118 17.12 -4.78 -18.80
N GLU A 119 17.50 -4.99 -17.55
CA GLU A 119 17.77 -3.91 -16.59
C GLU A 119 18.85 -2.95 -17.11
N LYS A 120 19.96 -3.50 -17.63
CA LYS A 120 21.06 -2.73 -18.18
C LYS A 120 20.68 -1.88 -19.40
N GLU A 121 19.78 -2.38 -20.24
CA GLU A 121 19.32 -1.67 -21.44
C GLU A 121 18.23 -0.63 -21.14
N ASN A 122 17.59 -0.74 -19.95
CA ASN A 122 16.55 0.19 -19.50
C ASN A 122 16.88 0.78 -18.11
N PRO A 123 18.05 1.42 -17.91
CA PRO A 123 18.56 1.77 -16.58
C PRO A 123 17.66 2.75 -15.84
N ASP A 124 17.05 3.70 -16.53
CA ASP A 124 16.23 4.75 -15.93
C ASP A 124 14.89 4.22 -15.35
N ARG A 125 14.42 3.07 -15.86
CA ARG A 125 13.09 2.55 -15.53
C ARG A 125 13.11 1.18 -14.85
N LEU A 126 14.04 0.31 -15.24
CA LEU A 126 14.01 -1.11 -14.85
C LEU A 126 15.20 -1.54 -13.97
N ASP A 127 16.15 -0.67 -13.62
CA ASP A 127 17.30 -1.05 -12.78
C ASP A 127 16.85 -1.69 -11.46
N GLY A 128 17.27 -2.95 -11.20
CA GLY A 128 16.92 -3.72 -10.00
C GLY A 128 15.44 -4.13 -9.89
N ILE A 129 14.65 -4.05 -10.96
CA ILE A 129 13.20 -4.35 -10.92
C ILE A 129 12.93 -5.84 -10.77
N PHE A 130 13.80 -6.72 -11.26
CA PHE A 130 13.62 -8.18 -11.14
C PHE A 130 14.05 -8.74 -9.78
N GLY A 131 14.57 -7.88 -8.87
CA GLY A 131 15.00 -8.29 -7.54
C GLY A 131 16.28 -9.16 -7.56
N ASP A 132 16.50 -9.89 -6.48
CA ASP A 132 17.74 -10.66 -6.23
C ASP A 132 17.50 -12.15 -5.91
N ALA A 133 16.35 -12.69 -6.34
CA ALA A 133 16.03 -14.09 -6.11
C ALA A 133 17.14 -15.04 -6.65
N GLN A 134 17.38 -16.11 -5.93
CA GLN A 134 18.44 -17.07 -6.23
C GLN A 134 18.03 -18.05 -7.35
N TRP A 135 17.93 -17.57 -8.57
CA TRP A 135 17.48 -18.32 -9.74
C TRP A 135 18.37 -19.52 -10.07
N THR A 136 19.65 -19.48 -9.73
CA THR A 136 20.63 -20.53 -10.03
C THR A 136 20.73 -21.60 -8.94
N ASN A 137 20.04 -21.44 -7.83
CA ASN A 137 20.02 -22.43 -6.75
C ASN A 137 19.10 -23.61 -7.09
N LYS A 138 19.70 -24.68 -7.64
CA LYS A 138 18.97 -25.88 -8.09
C LYS A 138 18.40 -26.75 -6.95
N GLU A 139 18.91 -26.61 -5.74
CA GLU A 139 18.34 -27.26 -4.56
C GLU A 139 17.02 -26.63 -4.16
N ARG A 140 16.88 -25.33 -4.40
CA ARG A 140 15.64 -24.60 -4.13
C ARG A 140 14.63 -24.72 -5.27
N LEU A 141 15.07 -24.47 -6.52
CA LEU A 141 14.26 -24.62 -7.73
C LEU A 141 15.04 -25.37 -8.82
N SER A 142 14.60 -26.60 -9.10
CA SER A 142 15.20 -27.42 -10.16
C SER A 142 14.91 -26.85 -11.55
N ASP A 143 15.74 -27.19 -12.56
CA ASP A 143 15.46 -26.86 -13.96
C ASP A 143 14.10 -27.38 -14.43
N ARG A 144 13.62 -28.50 -13.85
CA ARG A 144 12.28 -29.06 -14.12
C ARG A 144 11.19 -28.09 -13.64
N THR A 145 11.27 -27.63 -12.39
CA THR A 145 10.29 -26.71 -11.80
C THR A 145 10.28 -25.37 -12.55
N LEU A 146 11.46 -24.84 -12.88
CA LEU A 146 11.57 -23.61 -13.66
C LEU A 146 10.97 -23.78 -15.05
N ARG A 147 11.15 -24.94 -15.70
CA ARG A 147 10.51 -25.25 -16.98
C ARG A 147 9.00 -25.28 -16.86
N GLU A 148 8.46 -25.94 -15.83
CA GLU A 148 7.02 -25.99 -15.57
C GLU A 148 6.43 -24.58 -15.40
N LEU A 149 7.12 -23.67 -14.70
CA LEU A 149 6.73 -22.25 -14.59
C LEU A 149 6.78 -21.52 -15.92
N VAL A 150 7.86 -21.70 -16.70
CA VAL A 150 8.00 -21.08 -18.03
C VAL A 150 6.93 -21.57 -18.99
N GLU A 151 6.63 -22.89 -19.00
CA GLU A 151 5.56 -23.43 -19.82
C GLU A 151 4.17 -22.97 -19.35
N HIS A 152 3.95 -22.86 -18.03
CA HIS A 152 2.72 -22.29 -17.49
C HIS A 152 2.50 -20.87 -18.00
N PHE A 153 3.49 -19.98 -17.87
CA PHE A 153 3.39 -18.61 -18.38
C PHE A 153 3.36 -18.53 -19.91
N SER A 154 3.86 -19.53 -20.62
CA SER A 154 3.78 -19.60 -22.08
C SER A 154 2.39 -20.00 -22.61
N SER A 155 1.49 -20.48 -21.75
CA SER A 155 0.14 -20.90 -22.15
C SER A 155 -0.78 -19.73 -22.51
N GLN A 156 -0.44 -18.51 -22.12
CA GLN A 156 -1.19 -17.29 -22.44
C GLN A 156 -0.26 -16.20 -22.99
N THR A 157 -0.83 -15.32 -23.80
CA THR A 157 -0.16 -14.10 -24.27
C THR A 157 -0.64 -12.93 -23.42
N LEU A 158 0.32 -12.17 -22.89
CA LEU A 158 0.07 -11.01 -22.04
C LEU A 158 0.31 -9.68 -22.81
N SER A 159 -0.04 -9.60 -24.09
CA SER A 159 0.05 -8.37 -24.90
C SER A 159 -1.00 -7.33 -24.48
N LEU A 160 -0.85 -6.09 -24.88
CA LEU A 160 -1.79 -5.00 -24.56
C LEU A 160 -3.18 -5.22 -25.16
N ALA A 161 -3.24 -5.78 -26.36
CA ALA A 161 -4.49 -6.08 -27.04
C ALA A 161 -5.29 -7.18 -26.33
N ARG A 162 -4.60 -8.19 -25.78
CA ARG A 162 -5.23 -9.35 -25.11
C ARG A 162 -5.52 -9.09 -23.63
N VAL A 163 -4.61 -8.41 -22.95
CA VAL A 163 -4.68 -8.07 -21.51
C VAL A 163 -4.30 -6.60 -21.35
N PRO A 164 -5.28 -5.69 -21.34
CA PRO A 164 -5.04 -4.27 -21.08
C PRO A 164 -4.32 -4.02 -19.75
N GLU A 165 -3.64 -2.88 -19.64
CA GLU A 165 -2.84 -2.51 -18.46
C GLU A 165 -3.65 -2.58 -17.16
N ASP A 166 -4.86 -2.03 -17.15
CA ASP A 166 -5.70 -2.01 -15.95
C ASP A 166 -6.13 -3.42 -15.53
N GLU A 167 -6.40 -4.32 -16.48
CA GLU A 167 -6.77 -5.72 -16.19
C GLU A 167 -5.59 -6.51 -15.62
N LEU A 168 -4.39 -6.37 -16.20
CA LEU A 168 -3.20 -7.03 -15.69
C LEU A 168 -2.77 -6.45 -14.34
N GLY A 169 -2.85 -5.13 -14.18
CA GLY A 169 -2.57 -4.46 -12.93
C GLY A 169 -3.49 -4.94 -11.80
N ASN A 170 -4.80 -5.05 -12.06
CA ASN A 170 -5.76 -5.56 -11.10
C ASN A 170 -5.49 -7.03 -10.72
N ALA A 171 -5.12 -7.86 -11.70
CA ALA A 171 -4.76 -9.26 -11.43
C ALA A 171 -3.44 -9.38 -10.65
N TYR A 172 -2.49 -8.46 -10.87
CA TYR A 172 -1.27 -8.35 -10.07
C TYR A 172 -1.58 -7.97 -8.61
N GLU A 173 -2.45 -6.99 -8.39
CA GLU A 173 -2.93 -6.62 -7.06
C GLU A 173 -3.65 -7.78 -6.35
N PHE A 174 -4.44 -8.58 -7.09
CA PHE A 174 -5.04 -9.80 -6.58
C PHE A 174 -3.97 -10.79 -6.08
N LEU A 175 -2.89 -11.01 -6.85
CA LEU A 175 -1.78 -11.87 -6.43
C LEU A 175 -1.06 -11.34 -5.18
N ILE A 176 -0.78 -10.03 -5.11
CA ILE A 176 -0.16 -9.41 -3.94
C ILE A 176 -1.00 -9.72 -2.70
N ARG A 177 -2.33 -9.52 -2.78
CA ARG A 177 -3.26 -9.83 -1.70
C ARG A 177 -3.22 -11.32 -1.33
N LYS A 178 -3.31 -12.20 -2.32
CA LYS A 178 -3.28 -13.66 -2.09
C LYS A 178 -1.98 -14.14 -1.44
N PHE A 179 -0.84 -13.60 -1.84
CA PHE A 179 0.44 -13.92 -1.20
C PHE A 179 0.57 -13.33 0.22
N ALA A 180 -0.09 -12.22 0.50
CA ALA A 180 -0.21 -11.70 1.85
C ALA A 180 -1.09 -12.62 2.72
N ASP A 181 -2.20 -13.15 2.14
CA ASP A 181 -3.11 -14.09 2.82
C ASP A 181 -2.38 -15.40 3.21
N ASP A 182 -1.61 -15.98 2.32
CA ASP A 182 -0.99 -17.31 2.49
C ASP A 182 0.28 -17.29 3.35
N SER A 183 0.98 -16.16 3.46
CA SER A 183 2.31 -16.08 4.10
C SER A 183 2.32 -15.69 5.58
N GLY A 184 1.15 -15.53 6.23
CA GLY A 184 1.05 -15.24 7.66
C GLY A 184 1.59 -13.84 8.04
N HIS A 185 2.07 -13.69 9.29
CA HIS A 185 2.41 -12.38 9.88
C HIS A 185 3.47 -11.56 9.14
N THR A 186 4.44 -12.18 8.48
CA THR A 186 5.58 -11.49 7.85
C THR A 186 5.27 -10.81 6.52
N ALA A 187 4.22 -11.21 5.82
CA ALA A 187 3.85 -10.60 4.54
C ALA A 187 2.71 -9.57 4.67
N ALA A 188 1.98 -9.64 5.77
CA ALA A 188 0.90 -8.71 6.10
C ALA A 188 1.38 -7.27 6.32
N GLU A 189 2.65 -7.08 6.69
CA GLU A 189 3.26 -5.76 6.90
C GLU A 189 3.32 -4.91 5.63
N PHE A 190 3.21 -5.54 4.44
CA PHE A 190 3.37 -4.85 3.16
C PHE A 190 2.07 -4.56 2.41
N TYR A 191 0.92 -4.99 2.95
CA TYR A 191 -0.37 -4.79 2.29
C TYR A 191 -1.34 -4.00 3.16
N THR A 192 -1.63 -2.77 2.75
CA THR A 192 -2.67 -1.94 3.36
C THR A 192 -4.02 -2.23 2.71
N ASN A 193 -5.07 -2.36 3.54
CA ASN A 193 -6.43 -2.59 3.07
C ASN A 193 -6.86 -1.53 2.04
N ARG A 194 -7.27 -1.96 0.85
CA ARG A 194 -7.57 -1.07 -0.27
C ARG A 194 -8.76 -0.14 -0.01
N THR A 195 -9.72 -0.56 0.82
CA THR A 195 -10.87 0.30 1.17
C THR A 195 -10.44 1.46 2.10
N VAL A 196 -9.48 1.21 3.00
CA VAL A 196 -8.87 2.26 3.84
C VAL A 196 -8.03 3.21 2.99
N VAL A 197 -7.22 2.68 2.07
CA VAL A 197 -6.42 3.50 1.13
C VAL A 197 -7.33 4.38 0.27
N HIS A 198 -8.45 3.82 -0.20
CA HIS A 198 -9.44 4.59 -0.97
C HIS A 198 -10.06 5.72 -0.15
N LEU A 199 -10.45 5.45 1.10
CA LEU A 199 -10.92 6.49 2.03
C LEU A 199 -9.90 7.62 2.18
N MET A 200 -8.63 7.30 2.46
CA MET A 200 -7.56 8.30 2.59
C MET A 200 -7.39 9.12 1.30
N THR A 201 -7.45 8.47 0.15
CA THR A 201 -7.35 9.13 -1.16
C THR A 201 -8.50 10.12 -1.40
N LEU A 202 -9.74 9.72 -1.10
CA LEU A 202 -10.91 10.61 -1.23
C LEU A 202 -10.82 11.83 -0.32
N MET A 203 -10.32 11.68 0.90
CA MET A 203 -10.14 12.78 1.84
C MET A 203 -9.07 13.78 1.37
N LEU A 204 -7.99 13.30 0.77
CA LEU A 204 -6.92 14.17 0.27
C LEU A 204 -7.26 14.77 -1.10
N ASP A 205 -8.13 14.13 -1.87
CA ASP A 205 -8.61 14.60 -3.17
C ASP A 205 -7.48 15.10 -4.08
N PRO A 206 -6.59 14.19 -4.56
CA PRO A 206 -5.45 14.54 -5.40
C PRO A 206 -5.88 15.24 -6.68
N LYS A 207 -5.09 16.19 -7.17
CA LYS A 207 -5.37 16.97 -8.36
C LYS A 207 -4.37 16.68 -9.48
N PRO A 208 -4.76 16.84 -10.75
CA PRO A 208 -3.82 16.73 -11.86
C PRO A 208 -2.57 17.60 -11.66
N GLY A 209 -1.40 17.05 -11.91
CA GLY A 209 -0.12 17.74 -11.83
C GLY A 209 0.50 17.81 -10.43
N GLU A 210 -0.20 17.35 -9.39
CA GLU A 210 0.36 17.29 -8.04
C GLU A 210 1.41 16.18 -7.90
N SER A 211 2.32 16.39 -6.95
CA SER A 211 3.28 15.40 -6.49
C SER A 211 2.72 14.58 -5.32
N ILE A 212 2.72 13.25 -5.47
CA ILE A 212 2.23 12.30 -4.49
C ILE A 212 3.42 11.58 -3.87
N TYR A 213 3.48 11.49 -2.55
CA TYR A 213 4.57 10.85 -1.83
C TYR A 213 4.10 9.81 -0.84
N ASP A 214 4.77 8.65 -0.85
CA ASP A 214 4.63 7.62 0.17
C ASP A 214 6.03 7.20 0.67
N PRO A 215 6.43 7.61 1.89
CA PRO A 215 7.76 7.33 2.45
C PRO A 215 7.97 5.87 2.85
N THR A 216 6.92 5.04 2.83
CA THR A 216 6.91 3.62 3.22
C THR A 216 6.00 2.85 2.27
N CYS A 217 6.25 2.99 0.96
CA CYS A 217 5.26 2.73 -0.07
C CYS A 217 4.84 1.26 -0.22
N GLY A 218 5.53 0.33 0.44
CA GLY A 218 5.18 -1.08 0.34
C GLY A 218 5.13 -1.53 -1.12
N THR A 219 3.97 -2.04 -1.54
CA THR A 219 3.70 -2.47 -2.93
C THR A 219 3.18 -1.36 -3.85
N GLY A 220 3.23 -0.10 -3.42
CA GLY A 220 2.83 1.07 -4.22
C GLY A 220 1.33 1.36 -4.25
N GLY A 221 0.55 0.68 -3.41
CA GLY A 221 -0.91 0.75 -3.48
C GLY A 221 -1.52 2.12 -3.17
N MET A 222 -0.90 2.92 -2.31
CA MET A 222 -1.36 4.29 -2.03
C MET A 222 -1.12 5.22 -3.23
N LEU A 223 0.01 5.06 -3.91
CA LEU A 223 0.32 5.80 -5.14
C LEU A 223 -0.68 5.46 -6.26
N LEU A 224 -0.96 4.16 -6.43
CA LEU A 224 -1.94 3.68 -7.41
C LEU A 224 -3.36 4.18 -7.13
N SER A 225 -3.76 4.25 -5.86
CA SER A 225 -5.09 4.74 -5.47
C SER A 225 -5.32 6.18 -5.92
N CYS A 226 -4.30 7.04 -5.86
CA CYS A 226 -4.39 8.42 -6.36
C CYS A 226 -4.60 8.47 -7.88
N VAL A 227 -3.91 7.61 -8.63
CA VAL A 227 -4.10 7.49 -10.09
C VAL A 227 -5.50 6.97 -10.40
N ALA A 228 -5.93 5.90 -9.72
CA ALA A 228 -7.25 5.31 -9.91
C ALA A 228 -8.38 6.31 -9.64
N GLU A 229 -8.24 7.15 -8.62
CA GLU A 229 -9.23 8.17 -8.30
C GLU A 229 -9.35 9.23 -9.41
N LEU A 230 -8.23 9.73 -9.95
CA LEU A 230 -8.27 10.66 -11.08
C LEU A 230 -8.85 10.02 -12.35
N ARG A 231 -8.55 8.74 -12.62
CA ARG A 231 -9.16 7.97 -13.70
C ARG A 231 -10.69 7.87 -13.51
N ARG A 232 -11.14 7.51 -12.29
CA ARG A 232 -12.56 7.43 -11.92
C ARG A 232 -13.27 8.77 -12.14
N GLN A 233 -12.60 9.88 -11.80
CA GLN A 233 -13.10 11.24 -12.03
C GLN A 233 -12.96 11.69 -13.50
N LYS A 234 -12.40 10.87 -14.41
CA LYS A 234 -12.09 11.20 -15.82
C LYS A 234 -11.21 12.45 -15.96
N LYS A 235 -10.32 12.68 -14.99
CA LYS A 235 -9.35 13.76 -15.01
C LYS A 235 -8.02 13.31 -15.58
N GLU A 236 -7.15 14.27 -15.96
CA GLU A 236 -5.80 13.97 -16.40
C GLU A 236 -4.97 13.44 -15.22
N TRP A 237 -4.53 12.20 -15.31
CA TRP A 237 -3.77 11.50 -14.27
C TRP A 237 -2.29 11.28 -14.66
N ARG A 238 -1.98 11.32 -15.95
CA ARG A 238 -0.61 11.05 -16.45
C ARG A 238 0.41 12.10 -16.05
N ASN A 239 -0.04 13.27 -15.64
CA ASN A 239 0.82 14.34 -15.15
C ASN A 239 1.02 14.33 -13.62
N LEU A 240 0.45 13.34 -12.90
CA LEU A 240 0.83 13.08 -11.52
C LEU A 240 2.29 12.68 -11.44
N LYS A 241 2.99 13.17 -10.41
CA LYS A 241 4.36 12.80 -10.12
C LYS A 241 4.38 11.92 -8.88
N LEU A 242 4.70 10.65 -9.04
CA LEU A 242 4.62 9.65 -7.98
C LEU A 242 6.00 9.37 -7.39
N TYR A 243 6.11 9.49 -6.08
CA TYR A 243 7.35 9.26 -5.33
C TYR A 243 7.10 8.25 -4.22
N GLY A 244 7.93 7.22 -4.14
CA GLY A 244 7.86 6.20 -3.10
C GLY A 244 9.23 5.83 -2.56
N GLN A 245 9.31 5.51 -1.27
CA GLN A 245 10.50 4.91 -0.68
C GLN A 245 10.12 3.64 0.07
N GLU A 246 10.91 2.58 -0.11
CA GLU A 246 10.67 1.27 0.52
C GLU A 246 12.00 0.62 0.91
N VAL A 247 12.09 0.17 2.15
CA VAL A 247 13.34 -0.41 2.67
C VAL A 247 13.60 -1.83 2.13
N ASN A 248 12.55 -2.61 1.94
CA ASN A 248 12.66 -3.99 1.49
C ASN A 248 12.87 -4.07 -0.03
N LEU A 249 13.96 -4.75 -0.44
CA LEU A 249 14.34 -4.88 -1.86
C LEU A 249 13.23 -5.51 -2.70
N ILE A 250 12.68 -6.64 -2.25
CA ILE A 250 11.65 -7.37 -3.00
C ILE A 250 10.38 -6.54 -3.10
N THR A 251 9.97 -5.93 -2.00
CA THR A 251 8.75 -5.10 -1.95
C THR A 251 8.88 -3.84 -2.83
N SER A 252 10.05 -3.20 -2.83
CA SER A 252 10.37 -2.08 -3.72
C SER A 252 10.30 -2.48 -5.20
N ALA A 253 10.84 -3.66 -5.55
CA ALA A 253 10.73 -4.20 -6.91
C ALA A 253 9.27 -4.48 -7.30
N ILE A 254 8.48 -5.07 -6.39
CA ILE A 254 7.04 -5.30 -6.59
C ILE A 254 6.29 -3.99 -6.82
N ALA A 255 6.58 -2.95 -6.04
CA ALA A 255 5.95 -1.64 -6.22
C ALA A 255 6.23 -1.05 -7.62
N ARG A 256 7.46 -1.12 -8.08
CA ARG A 256 7.85 -0.64 -9.42
C ARG A 256 7.18 -1.44 -10.54
N MET A 257 7.17 -2.78 -10.44
CA MET A 257 6.42 -3.63 -11.36
C MET A 257 4.93 -3.26 -11.38
N ASN A 258 4.35 -3.04 -10.21
CA ASN A 258 2.94 -2.70 -10.06
C ASN A 258 2.59 -1.41 -10.80
N LEU A 259 3.40 -0.36 -10.64
CA LEU A 259 3.21 0.91 -11.34
C LEU A 259 3.34 0.74 -12.87
N VAL A 260 4.36 0.02 -13.34
CA VAL A 260 4.55 -0.25 -14.78
C VAL A 260 3.39 -1.05 -15.37
N LEU A 261 2.91 -2.07 -14.66
CA LEU A 261 1.79 -2.92 -15.12
C LEU A 261 0.46 -2.14 -15.21
N HIS A 262 0.30 -1.09 -14.40
CA HIS A 262 -0.84 -0.16 -14.49
C HIS A 262 -0.64 0.96 -15.54
N GLY A 263 0.40 0.88 -16.36
CA GLY A 263 0.68 1.84 -17.43
C GLY A 263 1.17 3.20 -16.93
N ILE A 264 1.76 3.25 -15.74
CA ILE A 264 2.33 4.46 -15.17
C ILE A 264 3.80 4.55 -15.60
N GLU A 265 4.17 5.66 -16.20
CA GLU A 265 5.51 5.88 -16.74
C GLU A 265 6.35 6.86 -15.91
N ASP A 266 5.72 7.86 -15.29
CA ASP A 266 6.40 8.89 -14.51
C ASP A 266 6.28 8.63 -13.01
N PHE A 267 7.24 7.87 -12.47
CA PHE A 267 7.35 7.61 -11.04
C PHE A 267 8.81 7.44 -10.61
N ALA A 268 9.06 7.67 -9.33
CA ALA A 268 10.33 7.38 -8.67
C ALA A 268 10.07 6.56 -7.41
N VAL A 269 10.35 5.26 -7.45
CA VAL A 269 10.33 4.39 -6.27
C VAL A 269 11.75 3.96 -5.97
N VAL A 270 12.28 4.41 -4.83
CA VAL A 270 13.66 4.22 -4.41
C VAL A 270 13.72 3.26 -3.23
N ARG A 271 14.65 2.29 -3.31
CA ARG A 271 14.95 1.42 -2.18
C ARG A 271 15.76 2.18 -1.13
N GLY A 272 15.34 2.14 0.12
CA GLY A 272 16.13 2.72 1.22
C GLY A 272 15.31 2.91 2.50
N ASP A 273 16.02 3.04 3.61
CA ASP A 273 15.43 3.40 4.90
C ASP A 273 15.16 4.91 4.95
N THR A 274 13.91 5.28 4.96
CA THR A 274 13.44 6.68 4.96
C THR A 274 13.94 7.47 6.16
N LEU A 275 14.04 6.86 7.32
CA LEU A 275 14.53 7.55 8.51
C LEU A 275 16.04 7.74 8.48
N ALA A 276 16.79 6.72 8.03
CA ALA A 276 18.24 6.78 7.96
C ALA A 276 18.76 7.61 6.78
N ALA A 277 18.14 7.46 5.60
CA ALA A 277 18.56 8.08 4.35
C ALA A 277 17.35 8.41 3.46
N PRO A 278 16.72 9.58 3.65
CA PRO A 278 15.62 10.01 2.78
C PRO A 278 16.12 10.16 1.34
N ALA A 279 15.41 9.54 0.39
CA ALA A 279 15.84 9.49 -1.01
C ALA A 279 15.55 10.78 -1.78
N PHE A 280 14.51 11.53 -1.39
CA PHE A 280 14.07 12.71 -2.12
C PHE A 280 14.50 13.98 -1.39
N ILE A 281 15.61 14.55 -1.88
CA ILE A 281 16.23 15.76 -1.33
C ILE A 281 16.46 16.78 -2.46
N ASP A 282 16.29 18.05 -2.14
CA ASP A 282 16.62 19.19 -2.99
C ASP A 282 17.69 20.02 -2.27
N GLY A 283 18.96 19.86 -2.68
CA GLY A 283 20.12 20.42 -1.97
C GLY A 283 20.32 19.78 -0.58
N ASP A 284 20.15 20.57 0.47
CA ASP A 284 20.30 20.16 1.89
C ASP A 284 18.95 19.92 2.61
N ARG A 285 17.84 19.93 1.88
CA ARG A 285 16.49 19.82 2.43
C ARG A 285 15.70 18.68 1.80
N LEU A 286 14.66 18.24 2.50
CA LEU A 286 13.68 17.37 1.90
C LEU A 286 12.98 18.05 0.73
N ARG A 287 12.80 17.30 -0.36
CA ARG A 287 11.87 17.67 -1.42
C ARG A 287 10.47 17.84 -0.85
N GLN A 288 9.73 18.83 -1.36
CA GLN A 288 8.39 19.13 -0.91
C GLN A 288 7.33 18.55 -1.84
N PHE A 289 6.31 17.93 -1.26
CA PHE A 289 5.23 17.26 -1.96
C PHE A 289 3.87 17.88 -1.65
N ASP A 290 2.95 17.80 -2.61
CA ASP A 290 1.60 18.34 -2.46
C ASP A 290 0.71 17.40 -1.64
N VAL A 291 0.88 16.09 -1.82
CA VAL A 291 0.09 15.05 -1.15
C VAL A 291 1.01 13.97 -0.62
N ALA A 292 0.82 13.59 0.65
CA ALA A 292 1.46 12.39 1.20
C ALA A 292 0.41 11.43 1.78
N LEU A 293 0.51 10.15 1.39
CA LEU A 293 -0.23 9.05 2.01
C LEU A 293 0.78 8.08 2.58
N ALA A 294 0.55 7.60 3.79
CA ALA A 294 1.48 6.67 4.41
C ALA A 294 0.80 5.69 5.37
N ASN A 295 1.30 4.46 5.36
CA ASN A 295 1.11 3.49 6.43
C ASN A 295 2.51 3.06 6.91
N PRO A 296 3.18 3.87 7.76
CA PRO A 296 4.50 3.52 8.23
C PRO A 296 4.46 2.30 9.15
N PRO A 297 5.58 1.55 9.28
CA PRO A 297 5.64 0.44 10.22
C PRO A 297 5.46 0.94 11.65
N TYR A 298 4.57 0.27 12.41
CA TYR A 298 4.21 0.71 13.75
C TYR A 298 5.24 0.35 14.80
N SER A 299 5.51 1.29 15.71
CA SER A 299 6.33 1.08 16.91
C SER A 299 7.70 0.45 16.64
N VAL A 300 8.40 0.91 15.59
CA VAL A 300 9.75 0.45 15.25
C VAL A 300 10.70 0.75 16.39
N LYS A 301 11.38 -0.30 16.88
CA LYS A 301 12.31 -0.22 18.03
C LYS A 301 13.77 -0.01 17.59
N GLN A 302 14.11 -0.50 16.40
CA GLN A 302 15.49 -0.44 15.87
C GLN A 302 15.56 0.64 14.78
N TRP A 303 15.91 1.85 15.19
CA TRP A 303 16.15 2.99 14.32
C TRP A 303 17.22 3.90 14.94
N ASN A 304 17.88 4.72 14.14
CA ASN A 304 18.98 5.57 14.61
C ASN A 304 18.45 6.85 15.28
N ARG A 305 17.93 6.72 16.51
CA ARG A 305 17.41 7.83 17.30
C ARG A 305 18.47 8.91 17.57
N ALA A 306 19.72 8.51 17.81
CA ALA A 306 20.80 9.46 18.13
C ALA A 306 21.07 10.41 16.93
N ALA A 307 21.03 9.90 15.70
CA ALA A 307 21.18 10.74 14.52
C ALA A 307 20.01 11.72 14.32
N TRP A 308 18.83 11.42 14.87
CA TRP A 308 17.66 12.30 14.77
C TRP A 308 17.81 13.61 15.54
N GLU A 309 18.61 13.63 16.61
CA GLU A 309 18.85 14.86 17.40
C GLU A 309 19.50 15.95 16.55
N SER A 310 20.39 15.56 15.63
CA SER A 310 21.12 16.44 14.72
C SER A 310 20.75 16.13 13.26
N ASP A 311 19.47 15.86 12.99
CA ASP A 311 19.00 15.51 11.65
C ASP A 311 19.39 16.59 10.62
N PRO A 312 20.18 16.24 9.58
CA PRO A 312 20.68 17.21 8.62
C PRO A 312 19.60 17.78 7.69
N TYR A 313 18.43 17.12 7.62
CA TYR A 313 17.33 17.49 6.75
C TYR A 313 16.24 18.34 7.42
N GLY A 314 16.45 18.70 8.71
CA GLY A 314 15.51 19.53 9.47
C GLY A 314 14.20 18.85 9.84
N ARG A 315 14.19 17.50 9.95
CA ARG A 315 12.97 16.73 10.27
C ARG A 315 12.62 16.73 11.75
N ASN A 316 13.58 17.02 12.64
CA ASN A 316 13.36 17.08 14.09
C ASN A 316 12.63 18.38 14.49
N ILE A 317 11.40 18.57 14.00
CA ILE A 317 10.61 19.80 14.21
C ILE A 317 9.86 19.85 15.55
N TYR A 318 9.47 18.68 16.07
CA TYR A 318 8.71 18.59 17.31
C TYR A 318 9.53 18.01 18.47
N GLY A 319 10.69 17.41 18.20
CA GLY A 319 11.55 16.76 19.19
C GLY A 319 11.87 15.33 18.83
N VAL A 320 12.71 14.70 19.66
CA VAL A 320 13.22 13.34 19.42
C VAL A 320 12.25 12.31 19.96
N PRO A 321 11.70 11.44 19.10
CA PRO A 321 10.80 10.38 19.53
C PRO A 321 11.46 9.34 20.43
N PRO A 322 10.67 8.58 21.23
CA PRO A 322 11.22 7.51 22.07
C PRO A 322 11.92 6.42 21.24
N GLN A 323 13.01 5.82 21.78
CA GLN A 323 13.74 4.74 21.07
C GLN A 323 12.83 3.57 20.67
N GLY A 324 11.89 3.21 21.52
CA GLY A 324 10.99 2.08 21.29
C GLY A 324 9.90 2.30 20.26
N ARG A 325 9.76 3.52 19.70
CA ARG A 325 8.66 3.91 18.83
C ARG A 325 9.06 5.04 17.88
N ALA A 326 9.24 4.70 16.61
CA ALA A 326 9.57 5.66 15.56
C ALA A 326 8.34 6.35 14.94
N ASP A 327 7.13 6.15 15.50
CA ASP A 327 5.87 6.67 14.92
C ASP A 327 5.97 8.18 14.62
N TYR A 328 6.40 8.98 15.61
CA TYR A 328 6.60 10.42 15.42
C TYR A 328 7.84 10.80 14.60
N ALA A 329 8.79 9.90 14.36
CA ALA A 329 9.87 10.15 13.40
C ALA A 329 9.33 10.12 11.97
N PHE A 330 8.53 9.11 11.61
CA PHE A 330 7.84 9.09 10.33
C PHE A 330 6.87 10.26 10.18
N PHE A 331 6.14 10.61 11.23
CA PHE A 331 5.22 11.74 11.21
C PHE A 331 5.95 13.05 10.87
N GLN A 332 7.02 13.37 11.62
CA GLN A 332 7.83 14.56 11.40
C GLN A 332 8.50 14.57 10.03
N HIS A 333 8.97 13.41 9.54
CA HIS A 333 9.50 13.27 8.19
C HIS A 333 8.47 13.67 7.13
N ILE A 334 7.24 13.17 7.25
CA ILE A 334 6.15 13.50 6.32
C ILE A 334 5.84 14.99 6.36
N ILE A 335 5.64 15.55 7.57
CA ILE A 335 5.33 16.98 7.72
C ILE A 335 6.44 17.87 7.15
N ALA A 336 7.72 17.55 7.41
CA ALA A 336 8.86 18.30 6.88
C ALA A 336 8.95 18.24 5.34
N GLY A 337 8.44 17.14 4.73
CA GLY A 337 8.38 16.96 3.28
C GLY A 337 7.12 17.52 2.62
N LEU A 338 6.21 18.16 3.34
CA LEU A 338 5.01 18.75 2.73
C LEU A 338 5.26 20.16 2.20
N ASN A 339 4.69 20.46 1.04
CA ASN A 339 4.66 21.83 0.50
C ASN A 339 3.93 22.75 1.48
N PRO A 340 4.55 23.84 1.96
CA PRO A 340 3.97 24.70 2.99
C PRO A 340 2.69 25.42 2.54
N LYS A 341 2.40 25.50 1.24
CA LYS A 341 1.21 26.18 0.70
C LYS A 341 0.07 25.21 0.37
N SER A 342 0.39 24.10 -0.27
CA SER A 342 -0.57 23.12 -0.80
C SER A 342 -0.55 21.79 -0.07
N GLY A 343 0.48 21.51 0.72
CA GLY A 343 0.78 20.21 1.30
C GLY A 343 -0.30 19.70 2.25
N ARG A 344 -0.66 18.45 2.07
CA ARG A 344 -1.59 17.72 2.93
C ARG A 344 -1.23 16.24 3.00
N CYS A 345 -1.53 15.61 4.12
CA CYS A 345 -1.28 14.19 4.27
C CYS A 345 -2.39 13.47 5.02
N ALA A 346 -2.48 12.16 4.78
CA ALA A 346 -3.24 11.22 5.57
C ALA A 346 -2.32 10.07 5.96
N ILE A 347 -2.22 9.80 7.25
CA ILE A 347 -1.27 8.82 7.79
C ILE A 347 -2.03 7.85 8.67
N LEU A 348 -1.82 6.56 8.45
CA LEU A 348 -2.29 5.51 9.35
C LEU A 348 -1.34 5.35 10.52
N PHE A 349 -1.90 5.35 11.73
CA PHE A 349 -1.16 5.15 12.96
C PHE A 349 -1.91 4.26 13.95
N PRO A 350 -1.21 3.62 14.89
CA PRO A 350 -1.87 3.00 16.05
C PRO A 350 -2.48 4.09 16.94
N HIS A 351 -3.64 3.82 17.54
CA HIS A 351 -4.36 4.78 18.40
C HIS A 351 -3.46 5.43 19.47
N GLY A 352 -2.44 4.71 19.94
CA GLY A 352 -1.53 5.20 20.97
C GLY A 352 -0.87 6.54 20.67
N VAL A 353 -0.60 6.89 19.39
CA VAL A 353 0.00 8.19 19.01
C VAL A 353 -0.86 9.38 19.46
N LEU A 354 -2.16 9.15 19.66
CA LEU A 354 -3.14 10.17 20.03
C LEU A 354 -3.07 10.57 21.52
N PHE A 355 -2.52 9.71 22.40
CA PHE A 355 -2.62 9.96 23.85
C PHE A 355 -1.43 9.49 24.69
N ARG A 356 -0.43 8.79 24.14
CA ARG A 356 0.73 8.34 24.94
C ARG A 356 1.49 9.52 25.55
N ASP A 357 1.87 9.40 26.83
CA ASP A 357 2.56 10.47 27.58
C ASP A 357 3.98 10.72 27.07
N GLU A 358 4.70 9.67 26.65
CA GLU A 358 6.07 9.79 26.13
C GLU A 358 6.15 10.68 24.88
N GLU A 359 5.06 10.82 24.14
CA GLU A 359 4.95 11.59 22.90
C GLU A 359 4.17 12.91 23.10
N ALA A 360 3.71 13.22 24.33
CA ALA A 360 2.84 14.35 24.63
C ALA A 360 3.45 15.69 24.20
N HIS A 361 4.76 15.92 24.45
CA HIS A 361 5.41 17.17 24.09
C HIS A 361 5.45 17.42 22.57
N MET A 362 5.62 16.35 21.76
CA MET A 362 5.60 16.45 20.29
C MET A 362 4.18 16.69 19.79
N ARG A 363 3.21 16.01 20.40
CA ARG A 363 1.79 16.17 20.08
C ARG A 363 1.29 17.58 20.40
N ASN A 364 1.69 18.16 21.52
CA ASN A 364 1.35 19.53 21.87
C ASN A 364 1.90 20.53 20.87
N LYS A 365 3.15 20.40 20.44
CA LYS A 365 3.73 21.24 19.39
C LYS A 365 3.02 21.10 18.05
N LEU A 366 2.62 19.88 17.67
CA LEU A 366 1.82 19.64 16.47
C LEU A 366 0.47 20.36 16.54
N ILE A 367 -0.20 20.33 17.70
CA ILE A 367 -1.46 21.02 17.95
C ILE A 367 -1.28 22.54 17.84
N GLU A 368 -0.21 23.08 18.44
CA GLU A 368 0.12 24.51 18.39
C GLU A 368 0.38 25.02 16.96
N HIS A 369 0.94 24.19 16.08
CA HIS A 369 1.15 24.54 14.67
C HIS A 369 -0.14 24.60 13.85
N ASP A 370 -1.28 24.19 14.39
CA ASP A 370 -2.61 24.22 13.76
C ASP A 370 -2.68 23.58 12.37
N ILE A 371 -1.87 22.55 12.12
CA ILE A 371 -1.88 21.79 10.85
C ILE A 371 -2.74 20.54 10.92
N LEU A 372 -3.07 20.06 12.11
CA LEU A 372 -3.93 18.91 12.32
C LEU A 372 -5.38 19.25 11.92
N GLU A 373 -5.91 18.59 10.88
CA GLU A 373 -7.23 18.88 10.33
C GLU A 373 -8.29 17.89 10.79
N CYS A 374 -7.98 16.58 10.77
CA CYS A 374 -8.95 15.54 11.14
C CYS A 374 -8.25 14.31 11.74
N ILE A 375 -8.95 13.66 12.67
CA ILE A 375 -8.59 12.35 13.23
C ILE A 375 -9.78 11.41 13.06
N ILE A 376 -9.53 10.18 12.57
CA ILE A 376 -10.57 9.19 12.36
C ILE A 376 -10.16 7.90 13.07
N GLY A 377 -10.97 7.44 14.01
CA GLY A 377 -10.85 6.11 14.60
C GLY A 377 -11.46 5.07 13.69
N LEU A 378 -10.69 4.06 13.34
CA LEU A 378 -11.11 2.96 12.47
C LEU A 378 -11.51 1.74 13.29
N GLY A 379 -12.41 0.93 12.74
CA GLY A 379 -12.81 -0.34 13.32
C GLY A 379 -11.68 -1.38 13.40
N PRO A 380 -11.84 -2.42 14.22
CA PRO A 380 -10.84 -3.47 14.38
C PRO A 380 -10.75 -4.36 13.13
N ASN A 381 -9.63 -5.10 13.02
CA ASN A 381 -9.36 -6.09 11.97
C ASN A 381 -9.35 -5.53 10.52
N LEU A 382 -9.18 -4.23 10.34
CA LEU A 382 -8.95 -3.63 9.01
C LEU A 382 -7.54 -3.90 8.49
N PHE A 383 -6.61 -4.27 9.37
CA PHE A 383 -5.24 -4.60 9.03
C PHE A 383 -5.03 -6.12 9.10
N TYR A 384 -4.33 -6.64 8.12
CA TYR A 384 -4.16 -8.07 7.94
C TYR A 384 -3.55 -8.73 9.19
N ASN A 385 -4.20 -9.79 9.68
CA ASN A 385 -3.79 -10.55 10.87
C ASN A 385 -3.47 -9.69 12.13
N SER A 386 -4.00 -8.47 12.21
CA SER A 386 -3.81 -7.59 13.36
C SER A 386 -5.18 -7.15 13.92
N PRO A 387 -5.48 -7.49 15.17
CA PRO A 387 -6.66 -6.96 15.85
C PRO A 387 -6.49 -5.48 16.25
N MET A 388 -5.34 -4.89 15.94
CA MET A 388 -4.98 -3.53 16.36
C MET A 388 -5.92 -2.51 15.73
N GLU A 389 -6.48 -1.68 16.58
CA GLU A 389 -7.22 -0.51 16.16
C GLU A 389 -6.24 0.56 15.69
N ALA A 390 -6.52 1.14 14.54
CA ALA A 390 -5.74 2.23 13.98
C ALA A 390 -6.57 3.48 13.79
N CYS A 391 -5.88 4.60 13.63
CA CYS A 391 -6.50 5.86 13.29
C CYS A 391 -5.86 6.44 12.02
N ILE A 392 -6.63 7.23 11.29
CA ILE A 392 -6.11 8.11 10.24
C ILE A 392 -5.92 9.49 10.83
N VAL A 393 -4.70 10.02 10.69
CA VAL A 393 -4.38 11.41 11.06
C VAL A 393 -4.22 12.20 9.77
N VAL A 394 -5.07 13.24 9.60
CA VAL A 394 -5.05 14.12 8.42
C VAL A 394 -4.47 15.46 8.82
N CYS A 395 -3.41 15.87 8.12
CA CYS A 395 -2.82 17.20 8.29
C CYS A 395 -2.89 18.01 7.00
N ARG A 396 -2.98 19.31 7.13
CA ARG A 396 -2.96 20.29 6.04
C ARG A 396 -2.13 21.48 6.42
N MET A 397 -1.08 21.77 5.66
CA MET A 397 -0.14 22.87 5.92
C MET A 397 -0.82 24.24 5.88
N SER A 398 -1.86 24.39 5.07
CA SER A 398 -2.65 25.62 4.98
C SER A 398 -4.15 25.30 5.10
N LYS A 399 -4.66 25.28 6.33
CA LYS A 399 -6.08 25.02 6.61
C LYS A 399 -6.98 26.15 6.08
N PRO A 400 -8.16 25.83 5.52
CA PRO A 400 -9.20 26.81 5.21
C PRO A 400 -9.55 27.66 6.45
N LYS A 401 -9.86 28.94 6.27
CA LYS A 401 -10.17 29.85 7.38
C LYS A 401 -11.21 29.30 8.38
N ALA A 402 -12.25 28.61 7.88
CA ALA A 402 -13.30 28.03 8.71
C ALA A 402 -12.84 26.86 9.60
N ARG A 403 -11.70 26.22 9.25
CA ARG A 403 -11.14 25.06 9.97
C ARG A 403 -9.95 25.42 10.87
N ARG A 404 -9.46 26.67 10.83
CA ARG A 404 -8.35 27.10 11.67
C ARG A 404 -8.73 27.07 13.14
N GLY A 405 -7.80 26.66 13.99
CA GLY A 405 -8.01 26.53 15.43
C GLY A 405 -8.97 25.39 15.81
N LYS A 406 -9.27 24.45 14.88
CA LYS A 406 -10.21 23.36 15.09
C LYS A 406 -9.67 22.06 14.51
N VAL A 407 -10.07 20.93 15.10
CA VAL A 407 -9.76 19.58 14.64
C VAL A 407 -11.07 18.78 14.59
N LEU A 408 -11.37 18.17 13.46
CA LEU A 408 -12.51 17.27 13.35
C LEU A 408 -12.09 15.89 13.87
N ILE A 409 -12.84 15.35 14.81
CA ILE A 409 -12.64 14.00 15.37
C ILE A 409 -13.82 13.14 14.97
N ILE A 410 -13.55 12.04 14.25
CA ILE A 410 -14.56 11.09 13.76
C ILE A 410 -14.35 9.74 14.45
N ASN A 411 -15.40 9.20 15.04
CA ASN A 411 -15.43 7.84 15.56
C ASN A 411 -16.11 6.92 14.54
N ALA A 412 -15.31 6.27 13.69
CA ALA A 412 -15.79 5.33 12.69
C ALA A 412 -15.53 3.86 13.08
N VAL A 413 -15.38 3.55 14.37
CA VAL A 413 -15.06 2.19 14.86
C VAL A 413 -16.16 1.19 14.48
N ASP A 414 -17.42 1.62 14.42
CA ASP A 414 -18.56 0.78 14.05
C ASP A 414 -18.82 0.75 12.53
N GLU A 415 -18.17 1.64 11.75
CA GLU A 415 -18.30 1.70 10.30
C GLU A 415 -17.41 0.66 9.62
N VAL A 416 -17.78 -0.61 9.79
CA VAL A 416 -16.97 -1.73 9.30
C VAL A 416 -17.84 -2.96 9.07
N THR A 417 -17.62 -3.63 7.93
CA THR A 417 -18.19 -4.97 7.68
C THR A 417 -17.15 -6.01 8.05
N ARG A 418 -17.55 -6.93 8.95
CA ARG A 418 -16.66 -7.99 9.46
C ARG A 418 -16.73 -9.22 8.57
N GLU A 419 -15.58 -9.61 8.02
CA GLU A 419 -15.39 -10.87 7.33
C GLU A 419 -14.48 -11.80 8.15
N ARG A 420 -14.38 -13.09 7.75
CA ARG A 420 -13.63 -14.10 8.53
C ARG A 420 -12.15 -13.77 8.71
N ALA A 421 -11.48 -13.24 7.67
CA ALA A 421 -10.04 -13.01 7.67
C ALA A 421 -9.67 -11.54 7.92
N GLN A 422 -10.50 -10.62 7.45
CA GLN A 422 -10.23 -9.19 7.51
C GLN A 422 -11.55 -8.42 7.43
N SER A 423 -11.67 -7.32 8.17
CA SER A 423 -12.77 -6.38 8.00
C SER A 423 -12.53 -5.47 6.80
N LEU A 424 -13.59 -4.89 6.25
CA LEU A 424 -13.53 -3.94 5.14
C LEU A 424 -14.47 -2.75 5.37
N LEU A 425 -14.18 -1.64 4.70
CA LEU A 425 -15.10 -0.52 4.59
C LEU A 425 -15.90 -0.68 3.29
N GLU A 426 -17.22 -0.72 3.40
CA GLU A 426 -18.11 -0.64 2.25
C GLU A 426 -18.23 0.81 1.76
N ASP A 427 -18.74 1.01 0.55
CA ASP A 427 -18.92 2.34 -0.03
C ASP A 427 -19.78 3.25 0.87
N SER A 428 -20.82 2.70 1.52
CA SER A 428 -21.66 3.42 2.47
C SER A 428 -20.90 3.95 3.69
N HIS A 429 -19.94 3.16 4.22
CA HIS A 429 -19.08 3.58 5.32
C HIS A 429 -18.13 4.69 4.88
N ILE A 430 -17.52 4.52 3.71
CA ILE A 430 -16.62 5.51 3.11
C ILE A 430 -17.37 6.83 2.85
N GLU A 431 -18.54 6.78 2.22
CA GLU A 431 -19.37 7.96 1.95
C GLU A 431 -19.75 8.70 3.23
N LYS A 432 -20.11 7.98 4.29
CA LYS A 432 -20.45 8.57 5.60
C LYS A 432 -19.27 9.30 6.22
N ILE A 433 -18.08 8.67 6.23
CA ILE A 433 -16.85 9.27 6.79
C ILE A 433 -16.41 10.48 5.97
N VAL A 434 -16.35 10.34 4.63
CA VAL A 434 -15.99 11.42 3.71
C VAL A 434 -16.99 12.57 3.79
N GLY A 435 -18.30 12.27 3.89
CA GLY A 435 -19.35 13.26 4.09
C GLY A 435 -19.16 14.08 5.36
N ALA A 436 -18.85 13.43 6.50
CA ALA A 436 -18.54 14.12 7.76
C ALA A 436 -17.27 14.97 7.64
N TYR A 437 -16.22 14.46 6.99
CA TYR A 437 -14.98 15.22 6.75
C TYR A 437 -15.22 16.48 5.93
N HIS A 438 -16.05 16.41 4.90
CA HIS A 438 -16.35 17.59 4.06
C HIS A 438 -17.27 18.58 4.75
N SER A 439 -18.30 18.11 5.47
CA SER A 439 -19.21 18.97 6.23
C SER A 439 -18.52 19.71 7.36
N PHE A 440 -17.48 19.11 7.96
CA PHE A 440 -16.70 19.63 9.06
C PHE A 440 -17.59 20.19 10.19
N ALA A 441 -18.54 19.37 10.63
CA ALA A 441 -19.56 19.71 11.60
C ALA A 441 -19.78 18.57 12.60
N ASP A 442 -20.33 18.91 13.75
CA ASP A 442 -20.72 17.92 14.76
C ASP A 442 -21.81 16.97 14.22
N ALA A 443 -21.67 15.70 14.52
CA ALA A 443 -22.67 14.67 14.28
C ALA A 443 -22.75 13.76 15.51
N ASP A 444 -23.92 13.74 16.14
CA ASP A 444 -24.14 13.05 17.41
C ASP A 444 -23.70 11.59 17.37
N GLY A 445 -22.82 11.20 18.31
CA GLY A 445 -22.26 9.86 18.43
C GLY A 445 -21.27 9.46 17.31
N PHE A 446 -20.94 10.37 16.38
CA PHE A 446 -20.09 10.05 15.22
C PHE A 446 -18.95 11.03 14.98
N ALA A 447 -19.19 12.34 15.06
CA ALA A 447 -18.16 13.35 14.80
C ALA A 447 -18.28 14.55 15.72
N HIS A 448 -17.14 15.15 16.09
CA HIS A 448 -17.05 16.37 16.90
C HIS A 448 -15.96 17.30 16.38
N VAL A 449 -16.27 18.60 16.31
CA VAL A 449 -15.34 19.66 15.92
C VAL A 449 -14.72 20.25 17.18
N ALA A 450 -13.64 19.66 17.65
CA ALA A 450 -12.92 20.11 18.83
C ALA A 450 -12.14 21.40 18.55
N THR A 451 -12.22 22.39 19.45
CA THR A 451 -11.37 23.59 19.42
C THR A 451 -10.00 23.27 20.03
N LEU A 452 -8.96 24.07 19.69
CA LEU A 452 -7.64 23.89 20.31
C LEU A 452 -7.70 24.12 21.83
N ASP A 453 -8.57 24.98 22.32
CA ASP A 453 -8.73 25.23 23.76
C ASP A 453 -9.36 24.00 24.47
N GLU A 454 -10.33 23.36 23.86
CA GLU A 454 -10.88 22.10 24.34
C GLU A 454 -9.82 20.98 24.36
N ILE A 455 -8.98 20.90 23.32
CA ILE A 455 -7.89 19.90 23.27
C ILE A 455 -6.86 20.19 24.37
N ARG A 456 -6.51 21.45 24.62
CA ARG A 456 -5.62 21.85 25.71
C ARG A 456 -6.21 21.54 27.09
N ALA A 457 -7.52 21.72 27.26
CA ALA A 457 -8.22 21.35 28.50
C ALA A 457 -8.20 19.85 28.78
N ASN A 458 -7.97 19.04 27.76
CA ASN A 458 -7.76 17.58 27.85
C ASN A 458 -6.25 17.21 27.80
N ASP A 459 -5.36 18.06 28.31
CA ASP A 459 -3.90 17.86 28.36
C ASP A 459 -3.27 17.54 26.99
N GLY A 460 -3.84 18.05 25.91
CA GLY A 460 -3.41 17.78 24.54
C GLY A 460 -3.66 16.33 24.08
N SER A 461 -4.47 15.58 24.82
CA SER A 461 -4.90 14.26 24.41
C SER A 461 -5.86 14.35 23.24
N LEU A 462 -5.60 13.56 22.21
CA LEU A 462 -6.44 13.43 21.01
C LEU A 462 -7.24 12.11 21.03
N ASN A 463 -7.37 11.49 22.21
CA ASN A 463 -8.15 10.25 22.35
C ASN A 463 -9.61 10.49 21.95
N ILE A 464 -10.04 9.78 20.92
CA ILE A 464 -11.35 9.96 20.27
C ILE A 464 -12.52 9.87 21.27
N ALA A 465 -12.43 8.96 22.24
CA ALA A 465 -13.47 8.75 23.25
C ALA A 465 -13.70 9.97 24.17
N LEU A 466 -12.76 10.92 24.26
CA LEU A 466 -12.94 12.15 25.00
C LEU A 466 -13.89 13.14 24.30
N TYR A 467 -14.00 13.05 22.98
CA TYR A 467 -14.72 14.01 22.12
C TYR A 467 -16.00 13.41 21.52
N VAL A 468 -15.96 12.13 21.14
CA VAL A 468 -17.10 11.47 20.50
C VAL A 468 -17.55 10.26 21.33
N ARG A 469 -18.73 10.35 21.94
CA ARG A 469 -19.32 9.25 22.72
C ARG A 469 -20.24 8.43 21.83
N PRO A 470 -20.14 7.08 21.82
CA PRO A 470 -21.06 6.23 21.05
C PRO A 470 -22.52 6.44 21.49
N LYS A 471 -23.46 6.42 20.53
CA LYS A 471 -24.91 6.52 20.80
C LYS A 471 -25.46 5.36 21.62
N ASN A 472 -24.90 4.17 21.46
CA ASN A 472 -25.30 2.98 22.21
C ASN A 472 -24.37 2.83 23.39
N GLY A 473 -24.80 3.36 24.51
CA GLY A 473 -24.05 3.37 25.76
C GLY A 473 -23.56 2.01 26.22
N ALA A 474 -22.34 1.66 25.86
CA ALA A 474 -21.47 1.06 26.85
C ALA A 474 -21.03 2.25 27.72
N ALA A 475 -21.58 2.31 28.92
CA ALA A 475 -21.37 3.39 29.87
C ALA A 475 -19.88 3.71 30.00
N GLY A 476 -19.47 4.90 29.51
CA GLY A 476 -18.23 5.51 29.95
C GLY A 476 -18.30 5.82 31.45
N PRO A 477 -17.20 6.12 32.14
CA PRO A 477 -17.21 6.45 33.57
C PRO A 477 -18.06 7.72 33.79
N GLY A 478 -19.38 7.54 34.02
CA GLY A 478 -20.34 8.63 34.17
C GLY A 478 -21.80 8.23 34.16
N ASP A 479 -22.15 6.94 34.03
CA ASP A 479 -23.53 6.44 33.98
C ASP A 479 -24.30 6.47 35.29
N GLY A 480 -24.04 7.38 36.17
CA GLY A 480 -24.79 7.48 37.42
C GLY A 480 -24.66 6.25 38.34
N LYS A 481 -23.91 5.23 37.92
CA LYS A 481 -23.57 4.10 38.79
C LYS A 481 -22.54 4.58 39.80
N THR A 482 -22.90 4.49 41.06
CA THR A 482 -21.92 4.74 42.13
C THR A 482 -20.79 3.72 42.02
N LEU A 483 -19.58 4.08 42.51
CA LEU A 483 -18.46 3.16 42.59
C LEU A 483 -18.85 1.85 43.27
N GLU A 484 -19.74 1.93 44.27
CA GLU A 484 -20.28 0.78 44.99
C GLU A 484 -21.09 -0.16 44.10
N THR A 485 -21.93 0.39 43.20
CA THR A 485 -22.74 -0.42 42.26
C THR A 485 -21.85 -1.10 41.23
N ALA A 486 -20.87 -0.39 40.69
CA ALA A 486 -19.90 -0.94 39.71
C ALA A 486 -19.03 -2.03 40.37
N LEU A 487 -18.62 -1.83 41.62
CA LEU A 487 -17.84 -2.81 42.37
C LEU A 487 -18.66 -4.08 42.69
N ALA A 488 -19.93 -3.91 43.03
CA ALA A 488 -20.83 -5.04 43.29
C ALA A 488 -21.07 -5.88 42.03
N GLU A 489 -21.33 -5.26 40.89
CA GLU A 489 -21.47 -5.94 39.59
C GLU A 489 -20.20 -6.67 39.18
N TRP A 490 -19.02 -6.04 39.36
CA TRP A 490 -17.73 -6.68 39.10
C TRP A 490 -17.47 -7.88 40.00
N GLN A 491 -17.78 -7.77 41.29
CA GLN A 491 -17.69 -8.88 42.25
C GLN A 491 -18.61 -10.04 41.86
N GLN A 492 -19.85 -9.75 41.47
CA GLN A 492 -20.81 -10.75 41.02
C GLN A 492 -20.34 -11.46 39.75
N SER A 493 -19.89 -10.73 38.73
CA SER A 493 -19.33 -11.28 37.50
C SER A 493 -18.09 -12.13 37.76
N SER A 494 -17.25 -11.72 38.71
CA SER A 494 -16.05 -12.49 39.12
C SER A 494 -16.41 -13.81 39.82
N VAL A 495 -17.49 -13.85 40.59
CA VAL A 495 -17.99 -15.08 41.23
C VAL A 495 -18.57 -16.04 40.18
N GLU A 496 -19.35 -15.51 39.21
CA GLU A 496 -19.93 -16.31 38.13
C GLU A 496 -18.83 -16.90 37.21
N LEU A 497 -17.79 -16.12 36.91
CA LEU A 497 -16.63 -16.57 36.13
C LEU A 497 -15.90 -17.71 36.86
N ARG A 498 -15.66 -17.59 38.19
CA ARG A 498 -15.05 -18.66 38.98
C ARG A 498 -15.88 -19.94 38.96
N LYS A 499 -17.20 -19.83 39.14
CA LYS A 499 -18.12 -20.99 39.06
C LYS A 499 -18.07 -21.67 37.70
N SER A 500 -18.03 -20.87 36.62
CA SER A 500 -17.91 -21.38 35.25
C SER A 500 -16.58 -22.09 35.03
N MET A 501 -15.49 -21.51 35.54
CA MET A 501 -14.15 -22.14 35.48
C MET A 501 -14.08 -23.42 36.29
N GLU A 502 -14.63 -23.45 37.50
CA GLU A 502 -14.72 -24.67 38.33
C GLU A 502 -15.56 -25.76 37.65
N GLY A 503 -16.67 -25.39 37.01
CA GLY A 503 -17.46 -26.30 36.19
C GLY A 503 -16.67 -26.89 35.02
N LEU A 504 -15.92 -26.05 34.32
CA LEU A 504 -15.06 -26.47 33.22
C LEU A 504 -13.96 -27.43 33.70
N PHE A 505 -13.26 -27.10 34.80
CA PHE A 505 -12.23 -27.96 35.37
C PHE A 505 -12.79 -29.30 35.89
N ARG A 506 -14.01 -29.32 36.42
CA ARG A 506 -14.68 -30.54 36.81
C ARG A 506 -14.99 -31.42 35.60
N THR A 507 -15.50 -30.85 34.51
CA THR A 507 -15.78 -31.56 33.25
C THR A 507 -14.49 -32.11 32.60
N LEU A 508 -13.42 -31.32 32.61
CA LEU A 508 -12.09 -31.73 32.07
C LEU A 508 -11.41 -32.78 32.99
N GLY A 509 -11.60 -32.69 34.31
CA GLY A 509 -11.10 -33.69 35.26
C GLY A 509 -11.83 -35.04 35.18
N GLU A 510 -13.10 -35.04 34.83
CA GLU A 510 -13.89 -36.27 34.62
C GLU A 510 -13.60 -36.94 33.26
N THR A 511 -13.08 -36.18 32.27
CA THR A 511 -12.69 -36.72 30.93
C THR A 511 -11.22 -37.15 30.85
N GLY A 512 -10.41 -36.88 31.86
CA GLY A 512 -8.95 -36.99 31.86
C GLY A 512 -8.34 -38.04 32.77
N VAL A 513 -8.97 -39.20 33.05
CA VAL A 513 -8.26 -40.40 33.57
C VAL A 513 -9.06 -41.67 33.25
N ARG A 514 -8.90 -42.22 32.07
CA ARG A 514 -8.89 -43.66 31.91
C ARG A 514 -7.61 -44.02 31.12
N LYS A 515 -6.79 -44.83 31.83
CA LYS A 515 -5.60 -45.49 31.31
C LYS A 515 -5.85 -46.28 30.05
#